data_8e0eae28ed3e824401e8c4b6a4606b82
#
_entry.id   8e0eae28ed3e824401e8c4b6a4606b82
#
_cell.length_a   1.000
_cell.length_b   1.000
_cell.length_c   1.000
_cell.angle_alpha   90.00
_cell.angle_beta   90.00
_cell.angle_gamma   90.00
#
_symmetry.space_group_name_H-M   'P 1'
#
loop_
_entity.id
_entity.type
_entity.pdbx_description
1 polymer ?
#
loop_
_entity_poly.entity_id
_entity_poly.type
_entity_poly.pdbx_seq_one_letter_code
_entity_poly.pdbx_strand_id
1 'polypeptide(L)'
;MTALQTILMESQGLLPMLESFDREALLAVNGSDSLFLDRVAHVLTTAITWIPLYISLFIVVLRNNDNFRKVMMILGAAAMCVLLAGTVDDLIVKPTVARWRPTHDPVIGAMVDVVDGYRGGRYGFFSAHAANTFSIAIFFCWLVRSRLLSTAMVIWSLTNCWTRLYLGVHFPGDILVGLTWGFLVGTFVYFLFYRLTRNMTSGRRLISSQYTSTGYQRKDCDIPVVILVFTLIFTLIKSCIL
;
A
#
# COMPACT_ATOMS: atom_id res chain seq x y z
N MET A 1 24.12 -3.43 37.36
CA MET A 1 23.73 -3.18 35.96
C MET A 1 22.63 -2.12 35.94
N THR A 2 22.79 -1.07 35.13
CA THR A 2 21.77 -0.03 35.00
C THR A 2 20.65 -0.55 34.08
N ALA A 3 19.40 -0.05 34.26
CA ALA A 3 18.29 -0.39 33.38
C ALA A 3 18.61 -0.18 31.88
N LEU A 4 19.43 0.82 31.57
CA LEU A 4 19.93 1.09 30.22
C LEU A 4 20.82 -0.05 29.68
N GLN A 5 21.70 -0.63 30.51
CA GLN A 5 22.54 -1.77 30.11
C GLN A 5 21.71 -3.02 29.88
N THR A 6 20.68 -3.26 30.67
CA THR A 6 19.74 -4.38 30.45
C THR A 6 18.98 -4.21 29.12
N ILE A 7 18.45 -3.02 28.84
CA ILE A 7 17.77 -2.72 27.56
C ILE A 7 18.71 -2.89 26.37
N LEU A 8 19.96 -2.44 26.47
CA LEU A 8 20.97 -2.60 25.40
C LEU A 8 21.34 -4.07 25.17
N MET A 9 21.48 -4.89 26.22
CA MET A 9 21.75 -6.32 26.09
C MET A 9 20.55 -7.08 25.50
N GLU A 10 19.32 -6.77 25.90
CA GLU A 10 18.11 -7.34 25.31
C GLU A 10 17.95 -6.93 23.83
N SER A 11 18.27 -5.68 23.47
CA SER A 11 18.24 -5.24 22.08
C SER A 11 19.29 -5.93 21.19
N GLN A 12 20.47 -6.27 21.73
CA GLN A 12 21.50 -7.02 21.02
C GLN A 12 21.10 -8.47 20.72
N GLY A 13 20.20 -9.07 21.52
CA GLY A 13 19.62 -10.38 21.24
C GLY A 13 18.40 -10.32 20.30
N LEU A 14 17.56 -9.31 20.47
CA LEU A 14 16.31 -9.17 19.73
C LEU A 14 16.51 -8.75 18.26
N LEU A 15 17.37 -7.77 18.00
CA LEU A 15 17.61 -7.27 16.63
C LEU A 15 18.16 -8.35 15.68
N PRO A 16 19.21 -9.12 16.01
CA PRO A 16 19.65 -10.23 15.18
C PRO A 16 18.60 -11.30 14.97
N MET A 17 17.77 -11.58 15.98
CA MET A 17 16.67 -12.53 15.88
C MET A 17 15.58 -12.05 14.90
N LEU A 18 15.23 -10.78 14.94
CA LEU A 18 14.26 -10.18 13.98
C LEU A 18 14.83 -10.15 12.56
N GLU A 19 16.12 -9.88 12.40
CA GLU A 19 16.77 -9.93 11.09
C GLU A 19 16.84 -11.35 10.52
N SER A 20 17.14 -12.37 11.33
CA SER A 20 17.12 -13.77 10.87
C SER A 20 15.73 -14.20 10.46
N PHE A 21 14.71 -13.87 11.27
CA PHE A 21 13.32 -14.13 10.93
C PHE A 21 12.90 -13.43 9.62
N ASP A 22 13.27 -12.16 9.43
CA ASP A 22 12.98 -11.42 8.20
C ASP A 22 13.62 -12.08 6.96
N ARG A 23 14.86 -12.57 7.09
CA ARG A 23 15.57 -13.27 6.00
C ARG A 23 14.90 -14.60 5.67
N GLU A 24 14.61 -15.42 6.68
CA GLU A 24 13.94 -16.73 6.51
C GLU A 24 12.54 -16.58 5.91
N ALA A 25 11.74 -15.65 6.45
CA ALA A 25 10.40 -15.41 5.96
C ALA A 25 10.38 -14.84 4.53
N LEU A 26 11.38 -14.02 4.16
CA LEU A 26 11.54 -13.58 2.78
C LEU A 26 11.83 -14.77 1.87
N LEU A 27 12.87 -15.56 2.16
CA LEU A 27 13.29 -16.68 1.31
C LEU A 27 12.17 -17.72 1.12
N ALA A 28 11.25 -17.84 2.09
CA ALA A 28 10.09 -18.71 1.98
C ALA A 28 9.02 -18.21 0.97
N VAL A 29 9.05 -16.93 0.58
CA VAL A 29 8.04 -16.30 -0.31
C VAL A 29 8.67 -15.80 -1.61
N ASN A 30 9.99 -15.61 -1.62
CA ASN A 30 10.72 -15.00 -2.73
C ASN A 30 10.87 -15.99 -3.89
N GLY A 31 10.45 -15.55 -5.09
CA GLY A 31 10.59 -16.28 -6.31
C GLY A 31 9.84 -17.61 -6.37
N SER A 32 9.90 -18.24 -7.48
CA SER A 32 9.46 -19.63 -7.70
C SER A 32 9.96 -20.07 -9.07
N ASP A 33 9.98 -21.38 -9.36
CA ASP A 33 10.28 -21.92 -10.70
C ASP A 33 9.17 -21.65 -11.74
N SER A 34 8.18 -20.80 -11.38
CA SER A 34 7.01 -20.53 -12.20
C SER A 34 7.13 -19.19 -12.94
N LEU A 35 7.48 -19.24 -14.22
CA LEU A 35 7.46 -18.07 -15.11
C LEU A 35 6.10 -17.33 -15.10
N PHE A 36 5.01 -18.07 -14.89
CA PHE A 36 3.68 -17.48 -14.76
C PHE A 36 3.58 -16.55 -13.55
N LEU A 37 4.03 -17.01 -12.38
CA LEU A 37 4.01 -16.20 -11.14
C LEU A 37 4.95 -15.01 -11.23
N ASP A 38 6.10 -15.16 -11.86
CA ASP A 38 7.07 -14.09 -12.12
C ASP A 38 6.40 -12.95 -12.90
N ARG A 39 5.73 -13.30 -14.01
CA ARG A 39 5.00 -12.34 -14.83
C ARG A 39 3.84 -11.69 -14.07
N VAL A 40 3.07 -12.46 -13.30
CA VAL A 40 2.01 -11.94 -12.43
C VAL A 40 2.58 -10.90 -11.46
N ALA A 41 3.66 -11.22 -10.76
CA ALA A 41 4.28 -10.31 -9.80
C ALA A 41 4.81 -9.04 -10.49
N HIS A 42 5.44 -9.19 -11.67
CA HIS A 42 5.96 -8.08 -12.46
C HIS A 42 4.84 -7.14 -12.95
N VAL A 43 3.74 -7.68 -13.47
CA VAL A 43 2.60 -6.88 -13.93
C VAL A 43 1.93 -6.17 -12.76
N LEU A 44 1.68 -6.85 -11.64
CA LEU A 44 1.01 -6.29 -10.46
C LEU A 44 1.87 -5.24 -9.73
N THR A 45 3.21 -5.34 -9.78
CA THR A 45 4.08 -4.32 -9.17
C THR A 45 4.14 -3.03 -9.98
N THR A 46 3.71 -3.06 -11.24
CA THR A 46 3.80 -1.91 -12.16
C THR A 46 2.67 -0.92 -11.90
N ALA A 47 3.01 0.35 -11.66
CA ALA A 47 2.02 1.39 -11.34
C ALA A 47 0.95 1.60 -12.41
N ILE A 48 1.30 1.44 -13.70
CA ILE A 48 0.38 1.57 -14.85
C ILE A 48 -0.79 0.57 -14.75
N THR A 49 -0.57 -0.62 -14.21
CA THR A 49 -1.60 -1.65 -14.01
C THR A 49 -2.77 -1.14 -13.18
N TRP A 50 -2.54 -0.18 -12.29
CA TRP A 50 -3.54 0.36 -11.36
C TRP A 50 -4.21 1.65 -11.82
N ILE A 51 -3.85 2.19 -13.01
CA ILE A 51 -4.51 3.38 -13.57
C ILE A 51 -6.05 3.21 -13.65
N PRO A 52 -6.61 2.07 -14.11
CA PRO A 52 -8.07 1.89 -14.14
C PRO A 52 -8.71 1.99 -12.75
N LEU A 53 -8.04 1.48 -11.71
CA LEU A 53 -8.50 1.62 -10.32
C LEU A 53 -8.57 3.10 -9.91
N TYR A 54 -7.50 3.87 -10.14
CA TYR A 54 -7.47 5.29 -9.78
C TYR A 54 -8.53 6.10 -10.53
N ILE A 55 -8.74 5.82 -11.82
CA ILE A 55 -9.83 6.43 -12.61
C ILE A 55 -11.19 6.06 -12.01
N SER A 56 -11.41 4.81 -11.63
CA SER A 56 -12.68 4.38 -11.04
C SER A 56 -12.96 5.03 -9.68
N LEU A 57 -11.95 5.17 -8.83
CA LEU A 57 -12.07 5.92 -7.57
C LEU A 57 -12.39 7.40 -7.82
N PHE A 58 -11.77 8.01 -8.82
CA PHE A 58 -12.09 9.38 -9.23
C PHE A 58 -13.54 9.51 -9.70
N ILE A 59 -14.05 8.56 -10.51
CA ILE A 59 -15.47 8.53 -10.94
C ILE A 59 -16.40 8.43 -9.73
N VAL A 60 -16.08 7.58 -8.74
CA VAL A 60 -16.87 7.49 -7.50
C VAL A 60 -16.92 8.83 -6.78
N VAL A 61 -15.79 9.54 -6.68
CA VAL A 61 -15.72 10.86 -6.06
C VAL A 61 -16.58 11.87 -6.83
N LEU A 62 -16.48 11.92 -8.15
CA LEU A 62 -17.25 12.86 -8.99
C LEU A 62 -18.75 12.61 -8.90
N ARG A 63 -19.20 11.35 -8.95
CA ARG A 63 -20.62 11.00 -8.94
C ARG A 63 -21.31 11.24 -7.59
N ASN A 64 -20.55 11.31 -6.52
CA ASN A 64 -21.08 11.40 -5.15
C ASN A 64 -20.79 12.74 -4.47
N ASN A 65 -20.25 13.72 -5.19
CA ASN A 65 -19.98 15.04 -4.64
C ASN A 65 -20.32 16.13 -5.66
N ASP A 66 -21.41 16.88 -5.42
CA ASP A 66 -21.87 17.98 -6.30
C ASP A 66 -20.99 19.23 -6.20
N ASN A 67 -20.24 19.38 -5.12
CA ASN A 67 -19.39 20.54 -4.87
C ASN A 67 -17.98 20.31 -5.44
N PHE A 68 -17.65 21.02 -6.52
CA PHE A 68 -16.33 20.95 -7.19
C PHE A 68 -15.17 21.21 -6.23
N ARG A 69 -15.31 22.19 -5.30
CA ARG A 69 -14.27 22.46 -4.29
C ARG A 69 -14.01 21.24 -3.40
N LYS A 70 -15.08 20.53 -3.00
CA LYS A 70 -14.93 19.30 -2.18
C LYS A 70 -14.25 18.19 -2.97
N VAL A 71 -14.57 18.03 -4.26
CA VAL A 71 -13.88 17.08 -5.16
C VAL A 71 -12.39 17.38 -5.21
N MET A 72 -12.01 18.64 -5.46
CA MET A 72 -10.60 19.05 -5.49
C MET A 72 -9.88 18.83 -4.16
N MET A 73 -10.57 19.03 -3.03
CA MET A 73 -10.00 18.73 -1.72
C MET A 73 -9.79 17.23 -1.48
N ILE A 74 -10.69 16.37 -2.00
CA ILE A 74 -10.50 14.90 -1.93
C ILE A 74 -9.29 14.48 -2.77
N LEU A 75 -9.15 15.02 -3.99
CA LEU A 75 -7.99 14.74 -4.85
C LEU A 75 -6.69 15.23 -4.22
N GLY A 76 -6.70 16.44 -3.65
CA GLY A 76 -5.55 16.98 -2.92
C GLY A 76 -5.18 16.13 -1.71
N ALA A 77 -6.17 15.62 -0.97
CA ALA A 77 -5.95 14.71 0.16
C ALA A 77 -5.37 13.37 -0.32
N ALA A 78 -5.87 12.78 -1.40
CA ALA A 78 -5.32 11.54 -1.96
C ALA A 78 -3.87 11.74 -2.43
N ALA A 79 -3.57 12.87 -3.10
CA ALA A 79 -2.19 13.23 -3.46
C ALA A 79 -1.30 13.42 -2.21
N MET A 80 -1.82 14.05 -1.15
CA MET A 80 -1.11 14.22 0.12
C MET A 80 -0.78 12.87 0.79
N CYS A 81 -1.66 11.87 0.69
CA CYS A 81 -1.35 10.53 1.17
C CYS A 81 -0.07 9.98 0.53
N VAL A 82 0.04 10.04 -0.80
CA VAL A 82 1.22 9.55 -1.53
C VAL A 82 2.47 10.39 -1.21
N LEU A 83 2.33 11.71 -1.18
CA LEU A 83 3.44 12.61 -0.87
C LEU A 83 4.01 12.34 0.52
N LEU A 84 3.17 12.28 1.55
CA LEU A 84 3.63 12.04 2.92
C LEU A 84 4.16 10.62 3.12
N ALA A 85 3.53 9.61 2.50
CA ALA A 85 3.94 8.23 2.65
C ALA A 85 5.27 7.95 1.92
N GLY A 86 5.39 8.36 0.64
CA GLY A 86 6.56 8.06 -0.19
C GLY A 86 7.73 9.00 0.06
N THR A 87 7.49 10.32 0.16
CA THR A 87 8.57 11.30 0.29
C THR A 87 9.32 11.16 1.61
N VAL A 88 8.61 10.91 2.71
CA VAL A 88 9.23 10.67 4.02
C VAL A 88 10.12 9.42 3.97
N ASP A 89 9.66 8.36 3.32
CA ASP A 89 10.44 7.14 3.14
C ASP A 89 11.70 7.40 2.30
N ASP A 90 11.53 7.93 1.09
CA ASP A 90 12.62 8.05 0.11
C ASP A 90 13.68 9.11 0.50
N LEU A 91 13.26 10.24 1.06
CA LEU A 91 14.16 11.36 1.37
C LEU A 91 14.76 11.32 2.78
N ILE A 92 14.07 10.70 3.75
CA ILE A 92 14.49 10.75 5.15
C ILE A 92 14.84 9.36 5.65
N VAL A 93 13.91 8.40 5.57
CA VAL A 93 14.08 7.13 6.27
C VAL A 93 15.10 6.23 5.60
N LYS A 94 15.02 6.03 4.28
CA LYS A 94 15.99 5.19 3.53
C LYS A 94 17.43 5.64 3.67
N PRO A 95 17.76 6.94 3.50
CA PRO A 95 19.15 7.39 3.68
C PRO A 95 19.64 7.26 5.12
N THR A 96 18.75 7.45 6.10
CA THR A 96 19.11 7.45 7.53
C THR A 96 19.28 6.04 8.07
N VAL A 97 18.34 5.13 7.78
CA VAL A 97 18.38 3.74 8.25
C VAL A 97 19.38 2.91 7.46
N ALA A 98 19.51 3.19 6.16
CA ALA A 98 20.45 2.56 5.23
C ALA A 98 20.41 1.02 5.26
N ARG A 99 19.24 0.41 5.55
CA ARG A 99 19.04 -1.04 5.52
C ARG A 99 19.08 -1.54 4.08
N TRP A 100 19.95 -2.50 3.79
CA TRP A 100 20.04 -3.13 2.49
C TRP A 100 18.72 -3.77 2.06
N ARG A 101 18.42 -3.75 0.77
CA ARG A 101 17.38 -4.62 0.21
C ARG A 101 17.85 -6.07 0.20
N PRO A 102 16.92 -7.05 0.22
CA PRO A 102 17.29 -8.47 0.17
C PRO A 102 18.25 -8.80 -0.99
N THR A 103 17.99 -8.28 -2.20
CA THR A 103 18.86 -8.46 -3.38
C THR A 103 20.26 -7.86 -3.27
N HIS A 104 20.52 -7.04 -2.25
CA HIS A 104 21.81 -6.40 -1.95
C HIS A 104 22.33 -6.77 -0.56
N ASP A 105 21.60 -7.60 0.20
CA ASP A 105 22.00 -8.04 1.54
C ASP A 105 23.26 -8.90 1.45
N PRO A 106 24.33 -8.59 2.22
CA PRO A 106 25.60 -9.32 2.13
C PRO A 106 25.51 -10.78 2.58
N VAL A 107 24.44 -11.16 3.33
CA VAL A 107 24.28 -12.52 3.86
C VAL A 107 23.45 -13.37 2.90
N ILE A 108 22.29 -12.87 2.43
CA ILE A 108 21.34 -13.66 1.62
C ILE A 108 21.24 -13.20 0.17
N GLY A 109 21.88 -12.11 -0.23
CA GLY A 109 21.69 -11.52 -1.56
C GLY A 109 22.00 -12.47 -2.73
N ALA A 110 22.89 -13.45 -2.52
CA ALA A 110 23.17 -14.50 -3.51
C ALA A 110 22.10 -15.62 -3.53
N MET A 111 21.27 -15.71 -2.50
CA MET A 111 20.20 -16.71 -2.37
C MET A 111 18.84 -16.18 -2.83
N VAL A 112 18.73 -14.84 -2.97
CA VAL A 112 17.48 -14.19 -3.38
C VAL A 112 17.27 -14.39 -4.88
N ASP A 113 16.12 -14.95 -5.25
CA ASP A 113 15.70 -15.05 -6.65
C ASP A 113 15.39 -13.67 -7.20
N VAL A 114 15.99 -13.33 -8.35
CA VAL A 114 15.88 -12.02 -9.00
C VAL A 114 15.12 -12.17 -10.30
N VAL A 115 13.82 -11.92 -10.24
CA VAL A 115 12.92 -12.01 -11.40
C VAL A 115 13.28 -10.91 -12.42
N ASP A 116 13.55 -11.31 -13.68
CA ASP A 116 13.87 -10.42 -14.81
C ASP A 116 14.97 -9.38 -14.51
N GLY A 117 15.89 -9.69 -13.61
CA GLY A 117 16.96 -8.75 -13.22
C GLY A 117 16.49 -7.58 -12.35
N TYR A 118 15.25 -7.59 -11.87
CA TYR A 118 14.68 -6.51 -11.08
C TYR A 118 15.21 -6.52 -9.63
N ARG A 119 16.09 -5.58 -9.29
CA ARG A 119 16.72 -5.50 -7.95
C ARG A 119 16.27 -4.31 -7.11
N GLY A 120 15.64 -3.31 -7.73
CA GLY A 120 15.32 -2.05 -7.05
C GLY A 120 16.56 -1.23 -6.67
N GLY A 121 16.38 -0.22 -5.81
CA GLY A 121 17.49 0.60 -5.31
C GLY A 121 18.24 -0.09 -4.16
N ARG A 122 19.33 0.52 -3.70
CA ARG A 122 20.24 -0.04 -2.68
C ARG A 122 19.58 -0.30 -1.33
N TYR A 123 18.81 0.67 -0.81
CA TYR A 123 18.19 0.62 0.51
C TYR A 123 16.68 0.36 0.42
N GLY A 124 16.15 -0.39 1.38
CA GLY A 124 14.78 -0.92 1.37
C GLY A 124 13.88 -0.51 2.52
N PHE A 125 14.41 -0.01 3.62
CA PHE A 125 13.59 0.29 4.80
C PHE A 125 13.04 1.74 4.75
N PHE A 126 11.73 1.84 4.87
CA PHE A 126 10.66 0.86 4.78
C PHE A 126 10.14 0.74 3.32
N SER A 127 9.04 0.00 3.07
CA SER A 127 8.51 -0.14 1.72
C SER A 127 7.59 1.03 1.34
N ALA A 128 8.05 1.90 0.42
CA ALA A 128 7.24 2.99 -0.14
C ALA A 128 5.97 2.48 -0.84
N HIS A 129 6.04 1.31 -1.51
CA HIS A 129 4.86 0.71 -2.15
C HIS A 129 3.79 0.35 -1.11
N ALA A 130 4.17 -0.31 -0.01
CA ALA A 130 3.26 -0.63 1.07
C ALA A 130 2.66 0.64 1.68
N ALA A 131 3.49 1.64 2.00
CA ALA A 131 3.04 2.89 2.60
C ALA A 131 2.08 3.67 1.68
N ASN A 132 2.42 3.84 0.40
CA ASN A 132 1.61 4.57 -0.56
C ASN A 132 0.26 3.89 -0.83
N THR A 133 0.27 2.60 -1.14
CA THR A 133 -0.97 1.89 -1.46
C THR A 133 -1.89 1.78 -0.26
N PHE A 134 -1.33 1.55 0.94
CA PHE A 134 -2.13 1.43 2.15
C PHE A 134 -2.65 2.77 2.63
N SER A 135 -1.91 3.88 2.50
CA SER A 135 -2.40 5.21 2.85
C SER A 135 -3.61 5.62 2.00
N ILE A 136 -3.58 5.35 0.70
CA ILE A 136 -4.73 5.56 -0.19
C ILE A 136 -5.88 4.64 0.22
N ALA A 137 -5.64 3.36 0.46
CA ALA A 137 -6.67 2.41 0.86
C ALA A 137 -7.38 2.88 2.13
N ILE A 138 -6.63 3.24 3.17
CA ILE A 138 -7.18 3.72 4.45
C ILE A 138 -7.92 5.05 4.30
N PHE A 139 -7.39 5.99 3.51
CA PHE A 139 -8.09 7.24 3.22
C PHE A 139 -9.47 6.99 2.59
N PHE A 140 -9.56 6.13 1.57
CA PHE A 140 -10.85 5.78 0.94
C PHE A 140 -11.75 4.94 1.84
N CYS A 141 -11.20 4.08 2.71
CA CYS A 141 -11.98 3.38 3.74
C CYS A 141 -12.72 4.35 4.65
N TRP A 142 -12.04 5.38 5.15
CA TRP A 142 -12.65 6.41 5.99
C TRP A 142 -13.60 7.32 5.22
N LEU A 143 -13.26 7.68 3.98
CA LEU A 143 -14.03 8.60 3.14
C LEU A 143 -15.37 8.00 2.72
N VAL A 144 -15.35 6.76 2.22
CA VAL A 144 -16.53 6.13 1.58
C VAL A 144 -17.33 5.28 2.56
N ARG A 145 -16.67 4.55 3.44
CA ARG A 145 -17.28 3.64 4.43
C ARG A 145 -18.19 2.56 3.81
N SER A 146 -17.82 2.06 2.65
CA SER A 146 -18.39 0.84 2.05
C SER A 146 -17.55 -0.36 2.48
N ARG A 147 -18.16 -1.38 3.11
CA ARG A 147 -17.43 -2.59 3.54
C ARG A 147 -16.76 -3.29 2.37
N LEU A 148 -17.49 -3.47 1.26
CA LEU A 148 -16.99 -4.16 0.07
C LEU A 148 -15.79 -3.41 -0.53
N LEU A 149 -15.92 -2.09 -0.76
CA LEU A 149 -14.83 -1.28 -1.28
C LEU A 149 -13.62 -1.27 -0.31
N SER A 150 -13.86 -1.12 0.99
CA SER A 150 -12.78 -1.12 1.98
C SER A 150 -11.99 -2.42 1.98
N THR A 151 -12.69 -3.56 1.96
CA THR A 151 -12.03 -4.87 1.86
C THR A 151 -11.24 -5.00 0.57
N ALA A 152 -11.81 -4.60 -0.57
CA ALA A 152 -11.14 -4.65 -1.86
C ALA A 152 -9.88 -3.76 -1.90
N MET A 153 -9.93 -2.55 -1.34
CA MET A 153 -8.77 -1.64 -1.27
C MET A 153 -7.66 -2.19 -0.37
N VAL A 154 -8.00 -2.81 0.76
CA VAL A 154 -7.01 -3.46 1.63
C VAL A 154 -6.38 -4.66 0.92
N ILE A 155 -7.17 -5.53 0.26
CA ILE A 155 -6.65 -6.66 -0.52
C ILE A 155 -5.73 -6.16 -1.64
N TRP A 156 -6.12 -5.12 -2.36
CA TRP A 156 -5.28 -4.49 -3.38
C TRP A 156 -3.91 -4.04 -2.83
N SER A 157 -3.90 -3.37 -1.68
CA SER A 157 -2.63 -2.96 -1.06
C SER A 157 -1.79 -4.15 -0.63
N LEU A 158 -2.40 -5.18 -0.02
CA LEU A 158 -1.71 -6.41 0.37
C LEU A 158 -1.17 -7.18 -0.84
N THR A 159 -1.90 -7.19 -1.97
CA THR A 159 -1.40 -7.75 -3.24
C THR A 159 -0.14 -7.04 -3.70
N ASN A 160 -0.10 -5.70 -3.62
CA ASN A 160 1.12 -4.93 -3.91
C ASN A 160 2.25 -5.29 -2.92
N CYS A 161 1.97 -5.46 -1.63
CA CYS A 161 2.96 -5.90 -0.65
C CYS A 161 3.54 -7.28 -0.98
N TRP A 162 2.68 -8.24 -1.36
CA TRP A 162 3.11 -9.57 -1.80
C TRP A 162 4.09 -9.48 -2.98
N THR A 163 3.83 -8.65 -4.00
CA THR A 163 4.76 -8.50 -5.13
C THR A 163 6.15 -8.05 -4.69
N ARG A 164 6.25 -7.24 -3.62
CA ARG A 164 7.54 -6.76 -3.12
C ARG A 164 8.35 -7.85 -2.43
N LEU A 165 7.67 -8.76 -1.71
CA LEU A 165 8.29 -9.93 -1.12
C LEU A 165 8.69 -10.94 -2.20
N TYR A 166 7.76 -11.25 -3.11
CA TYR A 166 7.99 -12.19 -4.20
C TYR A 166 9.19 -11.79 -5.08
N LEU A 167 9.29 -10.51 -5.43
CA LEU A 167 10.40 -9.96 -6.21
C LEU A 167 11.71 -9.75 -5.41
N GLY A 168 11.77 -10.13 -4.14
CA GLY A 168 12.96 -10.06 -3.31
C GLY A 168 13.48 -8.64 -3.05
N VAL A 169 12.63 -7.60 -3.12
CA VAL A 169 13.08 -6.21 -3.00
C VAL A 169 12.80 -5.57 -1.65
N HIS A 170 12.02 -6.22 -0.78
CA HIS A 170 11.75 -5.78 0.60
C HIS A 170 11.64 -6.97 1.54
N PHE A 171 12.10 -6.80 2.77
CA PHE A 171 11.85 -7.73 3.84
C PHE A 171 10.42 -7.61 4.40
N PRO A 172 9.85 -8.67 5.03
CA PRO A 172 8.58 -8.58 5.72
C PRO A 172 8.48 -7.43 6.72
N GLY A 173 9.54 -7.17 7.49
CA GLY A 173 9.62 -6.03 8.41
C GLY A 173 9.49 -4.67 7.71
N ASP A 174 10.09 -4.50 6.51
CA ASP A 174 9.94 -3.28 5.72
C ASP A 174 8.48 -3.05 5.30
N ILE A 175 7.77 -4.14 4.97
CA ILE A 175 6.35 -4.11 4.59
C ILE A 175 5.49 -3.73 5.80
N LEU A 176 5.70 -4.37 6.96
CA LEU A 176 4.91 -4.11 8.18
C LEU A 176 5.04 -2.65 8.64
N VAL A 177 6.26 -2.12 8.63
CA VAL A 177 6.49 -0.70 8.98
C VAL A 177 5.87 0.22 7.93
N GLY A 178 6.00 -0.11 6.63
CA GLY A 178 5.36 0.63 5.54
C GLY A 178 3.83 0.66 5.66
N LEU A 179 3.19 -0.48 5.97
CA LEU A 179 1.75 -0.56 6.24
C LEU A 179 1.34 0.28 7.45
N THR A 180 2.11 0.20 8.54
CA THR A 180 1.85 0.99 9.76
C THR A 180 1.93 2.48 9.44
N TRP A 181 2.98 2.92 8.74
CA TRP A 181 3.12 4.31 8.30
C TRP A 181 1.99 4.74 7.38
N GLY A 182 1.64 3.91 6.39
CA GLY A 182 0.52 4.15 5.48
C GLY A 182 -0.82 4.29 6.21
N PHE A 183 -1.07 3.46 7.24
CA PHE A 183 -2.25 3.58 8.09
C PHE A 183 -2.31 4.92 8.82
N LEU A 184 -1.20 5.33 9.43
CA LEU A 184 -1.12 6.60 10.16
C LEU A 184 -1.33 7.78 9.22
N VAL A 185 -0.66 7.80 8.07
CA VAL A 185 -0.79 8.87 7.06
C VAL A 185 -2.21 8.93 6.51
N GLY A 186 -2.78 7.80 6.04
CA GLY A 186 -4.14 7.78 5.47
C GLY A 186 -5.20 8.24 6.47
N THR A 187 -5.06 7.82 7.74
CA THR A 187 -5.94 8.24 8.82
C THR A 187 -5.79 9.73 9.15
N PHE A 188 -4.55 10.21 9.28
CA PHE A 188 -4.25 11.62 9.54
C PHE A 188 -4.80 12.53 8.45
N VAL A 189 -4.54 12.20 7.19
CA VAL A 189 -5.00 12.98 6.03
C VAL A 189 -6.53 12.99 5.95
N TYR A 190 -7.20 11.86 6.24
CA TYR A 190 -8.65 11.83 6.30
C TYR A 190 -9.20 12.76 7.38
N PHE A 191 -8.66 12.73 8.60
CA PHE A 191 -9.15 13.61 9.67
C PHE A 191 -8.86 15.08 9.39
N LEU A 192 -7.73 15.41 8.77
CA LEU A 192 -7.44 16.76 8.30
C LEU A 192 -8.46 17.20 7.25
N PHE A 193 -8.70 16.37 6.22
CA PHE A 193 -9.73 16.61 5.21
C PHE A 193 -11.10 16.80 5.84
N TYR A 194 -11.52 15.91 6.75
CA TYR A 194 -12.79 16.00 7.43
C TYR A 194 -12.93 17.32 8.21
N ARG A 195 -11.90 17.73 8.95
CA ARG A 195 -11.89 18.99 9.71
C ARG A 195 -12.06 20.21 8.80
N LEU A 196 -11.43 20.20 7.63
CA LEU A 196 -11.48 21.30 6.67
C LEU A 196 -12.83 21.36 5.91
N THR A 197 -13.51 20.21 5.74
CA THR A 197 -14.72 20.12 4.89
C THR A 197 -16.02 19.95 5.67
N ARG A 198 -15.99 19.75 6.98
CA ARG A 198 -17.19 19.49 7.79
C ARG A 198 -18.31 20.54 7.62
N ASN A 199 -17.94 21.81 7.39
CA ASN A 199 -18.91 22.91 7.18
C ASN A 199 -19.41 22.97 5.72
N MET A 200 -18.84 22.21 4.79
CA MET A 200 -19.24 22.16 3.39
C MET A 200 -20.28 21.07 3.11
N THR A 201 -20.52 20.19 4.06
CA THR A 201 -21.47 19.09 3.93
C THR A 201 -22.82 19.58 4.41
N SER A 202 -23.73 19.93 3.47
CA SER A 202 -25.14 20.17 3.79
C SER A 202 -25.70 18.93 4.47
N GLY A 203 -26.35 19.12 5.62
CA GLY A 203 -26.79 18.08 6.54
C GLY A 203 -27.90 17.12 6.05
N ARG A 204 -27.88 16.69 4.79
CA ARG A 204 -28.71 15.57 4.32
C ARG A 204 -28.12 14.26 4.85
N ARG A 205 -28.56 13.84 6.03
CA ARG A 205 -28.48 12.44 6.42
C ARG A 205 -29.41 11.64 5.51
N LEU A 206 -28.85 11.08 4.44
CA LEU A 206 -29.59 10.12 3.61
C LEU A 206 -29.66 8.80 4.40
N ILE A 207 -30.78 8.61 5.11
CA ILE A 207 -31.10 7.35 5.79
C ILE A 207 -31.74 6.44 4.73
N SER A 208 -30.90 5.73 3.99
CA SER A 208 -31.34 4.74 3.00
C SER A 208 -30.31 3.62 2.90
N SER A 209 -30.78 2.39 2.72
CA SER A 209 -29.92 1.22 2.45
C SER A 209 -29.07 1.36 1.19
N GLN A 210 -29.42 2.30 0.29
CA GLN A 210 -28.70 2.57 -0.96
C GLN A 210 -27.43 3.41 -0.77
N TYR A 211 -27.24 4.06 0.40
CA TYR A 211 -26.10 4.93 0.67
C TYR A 211 -25.26 4.41 1.81
N THR A 212 -23.97 4.75 1.79
CA THR A 212 -23.06 4.55 2.91
C THR A 212 -23.33 5.61 4.00
N SER A 213 -22.77 5.42 5.19
CA SER A 213 -22.92 6.40 6.29
C SER A 213 -22.30 7.77 5.99
N THR A 214 -21.48 7.88 4.94
CA THR A 214 -20.87 9.13 4.46
C THR A 214 -21.55 9.71 3.24
N GLY A 215 -22.67 9.09 2.77
CA GLY A 215 -23.49 9.60 1.69
C GLY A 215 -23.10 9.14 0.28
N TYR A 216 -22.17 8.18 0.15
CA TYR A 216 -21.83 7.58 -1.15
C TYR A 216 -22.86 6.53 -1.57
N GLN A 217 -23.28 6.52 -2.84
CA GLN A 217 -24.15 5.49 -3.36
C GLN A 217 -23.41 4.15 -3.43
N ARG A 218 -24.01 3.08 -2.86
CA ARG A 218 -23.37 1.75 -2.81
C ARG A 218 -23.05 1.21 -4.20
N LYS A 219 -23.97 1.36 -5.18
CA LYS A 219 -23.76 0.94 -6.57
C LYS A 219 -22.53 1.59 -7.22
N ASP A 220 -22.23 2.84 -6.85
CA ASP A 220 -21.04 3.52 -7.37
C ASP A 220 -19.77 2.99 -6.69
N CYS A 221 -19.87 2.61 -5.40
CA CYS A 221 -18.77 2.00 -4.67
C CYS A 221 -18.37 0.62 -5.22
N ASP A 222 -19.26 -0.05 -5.95
CA ASP A 222 -18.97 -1.36 -6.56
C ASP A 222 -18.12 -1.21 -7.84
N ILE A 223 -18.08 -0.03 -8.47
CA ILE A 223 -17.31 0.21 -9.71
C ILE A 223 -15.83 -0.09 -9.51
N PRO A 224 -15.11 0.46 -8.50
CA PRO A 224 -13.69 0.13 -8.28
C PRO A 224 -13.46 -1.34 -7.97
N VAL A 225 -14.41 -2.01 -7.31
CA VAL A 225 -14.29 -3.45 -6.99
C VAL A 225 -14.35 -4.27 -8.28
N VAL A 226 -15.29 -3.97 -9.16
CA VAL A 226 -15.41 -4.61 -10.49
C VAL A 226 -14.14 -4.38 -11.31
N ILE A 227 -13.64 -3.13 -11.34
CA ILE A 227 -12.40 -2.78 -12.04
C ILE A 227 -11.20 -3.54 -11.47
N LEU A 228 -11.08 -3.70 -10.14
CA LEU A 228 -10.04 -4.51 -9.52
C LEU A 228 -10.10 -5.97 -9.98
N VAL A 229 -11.29 -6.58 -9.98
CA VAL A 229 -11.48 -7.95 -10.44
C VAL A 229 -11.06 -8.09 -11.92
N PHE A 230 -11.51 -7.17 -12.79
CA PHE A 230 -11.10 -7.18 -14.20
C PHE A 230 -9.58 -6.99 -14.37
N THR A 231 -8.96 -6.11 -13.60
CA THR A 231 -7.50 -5.90 -13.63
C THR A 231 -6.76 -7.16 -13.24
N LEU A 232 -7.23 -7.88 -12.20
CA LEU A 232 -6.64 -9.16 -11.80
C LEU A 232 -6.82 -10.23 -12.88
N ILE A 233 -8.02 -10.37 -13.45
CA ILE A 233 -8.27 -11.32 -14.56
C ILE A 233 -7.39 -10.98 -15.76
N PHE A 234 -7.30 -9.71 -16.15
CA PHE A 234 -6.42 -9.26 -17.23
C PHE A 234 -4.95 -9.62 -16.95
N THR A 235 -4.49 -9.41 -15.72
CA THR A 235 -3.12 -9.77 -15.31
C THR A 235 -2.86 -11.26 -15.46
N LEU A 236 -3.79 -12.11 -15.00
CA LEU A 236 -3.66 -13.57 -15.14
C LEU A 236 -3.62 -13.99 -16.62
N ILE A 237 -4.52 -13.47 -17.44
CA ILE A 237 -4.54 -13.77 -18.91
C ILE A 237 -3.24 -13.31 -19.56
N LYS A 238 -2.81 -12.07 -19.30
CA LYS A 238 -1.57 -11.51 -19.86
C LYS A 238 -0.36 -12.36 -19.46
N SER A 239 -0.31 -12.84 -18.21
CA SER A 239 0.80 -13.67 -17.73
C SER A 239 0.82 -15.09 -18.30
N CYS A 240 -0.31 -15.58 -18.85
CA CYS A 240 -0.36 -16.85 -19.58
C CYS A 240 0.12 -16.75 -21.02
N ILE A 241 -0.01 -15.57 -21.65
CA ILE A 241 0.23 -15.38 -23.09
C ILE A 241 1.69 -14.96 -23.38
N LEU A 242 2.29 -14.22 -22.46
CA LEU A 242 3.67 -13.74 -22.57
C LEU A 242 4.68 -14.78 -22.06
#